data_13e6e50ff1f3a85155a75e6e13c02a36
#
_entry.id   13e6e50ff1f3a85155a75e6e13c02a36
#
_cell.length_a   1.000
_cell.length_b   1.000
_cell.length_c   1.000
_cell.angle_alpha   90.00
_cell.angle_beta   90.00
_cell.angle_gamma   90.00
#
_symmetry.space_group_name_H-M   'P 1'
#
loop_
_entity.id
_entity.type
_entity.pdbx_description
1 polymer ?
#
loop_
_entity_poly.entity_id
_entity_poly.type
_entity_poly.pdbx_seq_one_letter_code
_entity_poly.pdbx_strand_id
1 'polypeptide(L)'
;MRTLLFTGPGGAGTSTLAASAAVHAARSGRRTVLLSRQQPPVEGLDAEPDLTVVTVDPQAALEGLWTGAVGAVGDVLPQLTPPPATSVVPLPGAADVALFAAIGRAEGDLVVVDAGPVDAAVALVGLPATLRWWLDQLMPPGMRALGAVRTAAVAAGAARRGPVDVALSAVPAVDALLARDRLADPAGTSVVLVAPPRASSAAALRSVATVLGLHGLRAGAVLSRVLPLGGDDEWTTRRTAEQDAALTALTEIAPVRRVPELAEAPADVDGLARLMDGALPEGTGFPAPGPERHEGAWRLSLPLPFAERGSVQLTRWVDDLVLTVGGVRRSLRLDPLLRRCEVTGGRLDDAGTAAARLVVGFRPDPQLWPADLLSAENRTT
;
A
#
# COMPACT_ATOMS: atom_id res chain seq x y z
N MET A 1 2.46 5.78 16.45
CA MET A 1 2.09 4.43 16.01
C MET A 1 2.74 4.14 14.69
N ARG A 2 3.37 2.97 14.51
CA ARG A 2 4.10 2.59 13.29
C ARG A 2 3.46 1.36 12.63
N THR A 3 3.60 1.25 11.32
CA THR A 3 3.14 0.10 10.54
C THR A 3 4.34 -0.54 9.83
N LEU A 4 4.53 -1.85 10.00
CA LEU A 4 5.48 -2.66 9.26
C LEU A 4 4.71 -3.58 8.33
N LEU A 5 4.86 -3.38 7.03
CA LEU A 5 4.22 -4.18 6.00
C LEU A 5 5.20 -5.24 5.48
N PHE A 6 4.93 -6.51 5.74
CA PHE A 6 5.74 -7.62 5.25
C PHE A 6 5.16 -8.18 3.96
N THR A 7 6.04 -8.39 2.97
CA THR A 7 5.66 -9.06 1.71
C THR A 7 6.87 -9.71 1.06
N GLY A 8 6.62 -10.66 0.19
CA GLY A 8 7.66 -11.36 -0.57
C GLY A 8 7.09 -12.36 -1.55
N PRO A 9 7.92 -13.04 -2.34
CA PRO A 9 7.48 -14.15 -3.17
C PRO A 9 6.86 -15.26 -2.30
N GLY A 10 5.90 -15.98 -2.86
CA GLY A 10 5.27 -17.11 -2.17
C GLY A 10 6.32 -18.12 -1.67
N GLY A 11 6.16 -18.59 -0.45
CA GLY A 11 7.11 -19.52 0.18
C GLY A 11 8.40 -18.90 0.73
N ALA A 12 8.54 -17.56 0.65
CA ALA A 12 9.73 -16.86 1.18
C ALA A 12 9.82 -16.86 2.72
N GLY A 13 8.75 -17.23 3.43
CA GLY A 13 8.67 -17.16 4.89
C GLY A 13 8.12 -15.83 5.42
N THR A 14 7.40 -15.10 4.58
CA THR A 14 6.84 -13.77 4.92
C THR A 14 6.02 -13.81 6.21
N SER A 15 5.05 -14.74 6.32
CA SER A 15 4.19 -14.87 7.50
C SER A 15 4.97 -15.23 8.76
N THR A 16 5.95 -16.11 8.65
CA THR A 16 6.83 -16.51 9.76
C THR A 16 7.66 -15.33 10.26
N LEU A 17 8.25 -14.54 9.35
CA LEU A 17 9.07 -13.39 9.71
C LEU A 17 8.23 -12.20 10.17
N ALA A 18 7.02 -12.03 9.67
CA ALA A 18 6.07 -11.05 10.20
C ALA A 18 5.69 -11.38 11.66
N ALA A 19 5.35 -12.65 11.92
CA ALA A 19 5.06 -13.12 13.28
C ALA A 19 6.28 -12.99 14.21
N SER A 20 7.46 -13.35 13.72
CA SER A 20 8.72 -13.18 14.47
C SER A 20 8.99 -11.72 14.84
N ALA A 21 8.78 -10.78 13.91
CA ALA A 21 8.91 -9.36 14.16
C ALA A 21 7.89 -8.85 15.19
N ALA A 22 6.67 -9.36 15.14
CA ALA A 22 5.61 -9.00 16.07
C ALA A 22 5.94 -9.50 17.51
N VAL A 23 6.38 -10.75 17.64
CA VAL A 23 6.83 -11.33 18.93
C VAL A 23 8.03 -10.55 19.48
N HIS A 24 9.01 -10.26 18.63
CA HIS A 24 10.19 -9.49 19.04
C HIS A 24 9.81 -8.10 19.57
N ALA A 25 8.87 -7.41 18.90
CA ALA A 25 8.39 -6.10 19.34
C ALA A 25 7.63 -6.19 20.67
N ALA A 26 6.74 -7.16 20.81
CA ALA A 26 5.96 -7.38 22.04
C ALA A 26 6.89 -7.67 23.24
N ARG A 27 7.85 -8.56 23.07
CA ARG A 27 8.87 -8.86 24.10
C ARG A 27 9.79 -7.68 24.43
N SER A 28 9.85 -6.70 23.54
CA SER A 28 10.53 -5.42 23.79
C SER A 28 9.65 -4.39 24.51
N GLY A 29 8.46 -4.78 25.00
CA GLY A 29 7.52 -3.94 25.76
C GLY A 29 6.68 -3.01 24.87
N ARG A 30 6.51 -3.32 23.58
CA ARG A 30 5.68 -2.54 22.66
C ARG A 30 4.33 -3.23 22.47
N ARG A 31 3.24 -2.52 22.73
CA ARG A 31 1.90 -3.03 22.38
C ARG A 31 1.81 -3.23 20.86
N THR A 32 1.83 -4.48 20.45
CA THR A 32 1.97 -4.88 19.06
C THR A 32 0.70 -5.58 18.56
N VAL A 33 0.27 -5.24 17.36
CA VAL A 33 -0.82 -5.94 16.67
C VAL A 33 -0.24 -6.63 15.44
N LEU A 34 -0.43 -7.94 15.33
CA LEU A 34 -0.14 -8.73 14.15
C LEU A 34 -1.43 -8.91 13.35
N LEU A 35 -1.45 -8.37 12.14
CA LEU A 35 -2.55 -8.54 11.19
C LEU A 35 -2.13 -9.50 10.08
N SER A 36 -2.92 -10.53 9.84
CA SER A 36 -2.68 -11.49 8.78
C SER A 36 -3.98 -11.98 8.15
N ARG A 37 -3.90 -12.56 6.97
CA ARG A 37 -5.03 -13.25 6.31
C ARG A 37 -5.15 -14.69 6.75
N GLN A 38 -4.08 -15.26 7.30
CA GLN A 38 -4.02 -16.61 7.82
C GLN A 38 -3.20 -16.59 9.09
N GLN A 39 -3.70 -17.22 10.12
CA GLN A 39 -2.96 -17.36 11.37
C GLN A 39 -1.72 -18.22 11.13
N PRO A 40 -0.51 -17.75 11.50
CA PRO A 40 0.66 -18.61 11.48
C PRO A 40 0.42 -19.86 12.37
N PRO A 41 0.81 -21.05 11.91
CA PRO A 41 0.62 -22.28 12.67
C PRO A 41 1.69 -22.42 13.77
N VAL A 42 1.65 -21.50 14.74
CA VAL A 42 2.63 -21.40 15.84
C VAL A 42 1.87 -21.41 17.15
N GLU A 43 2.21 -22.35 18.03
CA GLU A 43 1.57 -22.47 19.35
C GLU A 43 1.93 -21.30 20.26
N GLY A 44 0.95 -20.85 21.07
CA GLY A 44 1.13 -19.81 22.07
C GLY A 44 1.17 -18.38 21.55
N LEU A 45 1.04 -18.16 20.25
CA LEU A 45 1.12 -16.82 19.65
C LEU A 45 0.03 -15.88 20.18
N ASP A 46 -1.19 -16.39 20.39
CA ASP A 46 -2.32 -15.62 20.93
C ASP A 46 -2.20 -15.35 22.45
N ALA A 47 -1.29 -16.04 23.14
CA ALA A 47 -1.04 -15.89 24.58
C ALA A 47 0.20 -15.04 24.89
N GLU A 48 0.93 -14.59 23.86
CA GLU A 48 2.14 -13.77 24.05
C GLU A 48 1.76 -12.39 24.62
N PRO A 49 2.36 -11.96 25.75
CA PRO A 49 2.08 -10.66 26.35
C PRO A 49 2.36 -9.50 25.37
N ASP A 50 1.57 -8.43 25.45
CA ASP A 50 1.65 -7.24 24.60
C ASP A 50 1.50 -7.50 23.08
N LEU A 51 1.09 -8.71 22.68
CA LEU A 51 0.79 -9.09 21.31
C LEU A 51 -0.70 -9.36 21.14
N THR A 52 -1.34 -8.66 20.21
CA THR A 52 -2.69 -8.98 19.74
C THR A 52 -2.61 -9.55 18.33
N VAL A 53 -3.07 -10.77 18.14
CA VAL A 53 -3.13 -11.41 16.82
C VAL A 53 -4.53 -11.28 16.26
N VAL A 54 -4.63 -10.75 15.05
CA VAL A 54 -5.89 -10.56 14.34
C VAL A 54 -5.82 -11.24 12.98
N THR A 55 -6.52 -12.33 12.84
CA THR A 55 -6.72 -12.98 11.54
C THR A 55 -7.92 -12.33 10.85
N VAL A 56 -7.68 -11.73 9.69
CA VAL A 56 -8.71 -11.03 8.92
C VAL A 56 -9.47 -12.04 8.08
N ASP A 57 -10.73 -12.30 8.44
CA ASP A 57 -11.65 -13.11 7.65
C ASP A 57 -12.42 -12.20 6.66
N PRO A 58 -12.13 -12.29 5.35
CA PRO A 58 -12.80 -11.47 4.35
C PRO A 58 -14.29 -11.78 4.23
N GLN A 59 -14.67 -13.04 4.49
CA GLN A 59 -16.07 -13.45 4.40
C GLN A 59 -16.89 -12.87 5.55
N ALA A 60 -16.41 -13.02 6.79
CA ALA A 60 -17.07 -12.43 7.96
C ALA A 60 -17.16 -10.89 7.85
N ALA A 61 -16.11 -10.24 7.31
CA ALA A 61 -16.12 -8.81 7.04
C ALA A 61 -17.19 -8.41 6.01
N LEU A 62 -17.35 -9.18 4.92
CA LEU A 62 -18.35 -8.94 3.90
C LEU A 62 -19.77 -9.20 4.43
N GLU A 63 -19.99 -10.27 5.18
CA GLU A 63 -21.28 -10.60 5.80
C GLU A 63 -21.74 -9.49 6.75
N GLY A 64 -20.80 -8.92 7.53
CA GLY A 64 -21.08 -7.77 8.38
C GLY A 64 -21.47 -6.52 7.60
N LEU A 65 -20.76 -6.21 6.50
CA LEU A 65 -21.11 -5.11 5.62
C LEU A 65 -22.45 -5.32 4.93
N TRP A 66 -22.72 -6.53 4.47
CA TRP A 66 -23.98 -6.90 3.84
C TRP A 66 -25.17 -6.73 4.79
N THR A 67 -25.05 -7.24 6.01
CA THR A 67 -26.09 -7.13 7.04
C THR A 67 -26.43 -5.66 7.32
N GLY A 68 -25.42 -4.79 7.41
CA GLY A 68 -25.61 -3.35 7.55
C GLY A 68 -26.30 -2.71 6.33
N ALA A 69 -25.89 -3.11 5.12
CA ALA A 69 -26.46 -2.59 3.88
C ALA A 69 -27.92 -3.02 3.67
N VAL A 70 -28.24 -4.28 3.99
CA VAL A 70 -29.62 -4.83 3.86
C VAL A 70 -30.62 -4.07 4.72
N GLY A 71 -30.25 -3.69 5.94
CA GLY A 71 -31.10 -2.85 6.78
C GLY A 71 -31.44 -1.52 6.10
N ALA A 72 -30.45 -0.87 5.48
CA ALA A 72 -30.67 0.41 4.78
C ALA A 72 -31.49 0.26 3.48
N VAL A 73 -31.34 -0.88 2.77
CA VAL A 73 -32.09 -1.18 1.54
C VAL A 73 -33.53 -1.58 1.82
N GLY A 74 -33.75 -2.37 2.86
CA GLY A 74 -35.10 -2.84 3.24
C GLY A 74 -36.07 -1.69 3.54
N ASP A 75 -35.57 -0.62 4.15
CA ASP A 75 -36.37 0.59 4.43
C ASP A 75 -36.80 1.34 3.15
N VAL A 76 -36.08 1.17 2.05
CA VAL A 76 -36.26 1.93 0.79
C VAL A 76 -36.98 1.08 -0.26
N LEU A 77 -36.71 -0.22 -0.27
CA LEU A 77 -37.25 -1.18 -1.24
C LEU A 77 -37.82 -2.39 -0.53
N PRO A 78 -38.98 -2.23 0.15
CA PRO A 78 -39.60 -3.33 0.95
C PRO A 78 -40.02 -4.55 0.14
N GLN A 79 -40.07 -4.42 -1.19
CA GLN A 79 -40.35 -5.53 -2.12
C GLN A 79 -39.14 -6.38 -2.48
N LEU A 80 -37.94 -5.91 -2.15
CA LEU A 80 -36.71 -6.63 -2.40
C LEU A 80 -36.44 -7.60 -1.25
N THR A 81 -36.34 -8.89 -1.58
CA THR A 81 -35.89 -9.91 -0.62
C THR A 81 -34.40 -10.12 -0.84
N PRO A 82 -33.54 -9.49 -0.05
CA PRO A 82 -32.10 -9.67 -0.21
C PRO A 82 -31.69 -11.09 0.21
N PRO A 83 -30.68 -11.68 -0.42
CA PRO A 83 -30.16 -12.97 -0.01
C PRO A 83 -29.58 -12.88 1.42
N PRO A 84 -29.62 -13.98 2.19
CA PRO A 84 -28.98 -14.00 3.52
C PRO A 84 -27.47 -13.76 3.41
N ALA A 85 -26.88 -13.12 4.42
CA ALA A 85 -25.46 -12.75 4.42
C ALA A 85 -24.55 -13.94 4.10
N THR A 86 -24.86 -15.12 4.63
CA THR A 86 -24.12 -16.37 4.40
C THR A 86 -24.14 -16.88 2.96
N SER A 87 -25.00 -16.33 2.10
CA SER A 87 -25.06 -16.69 0.67
C SER A 87 -24.37 -15.66 -0.23
N VAL A 88 -23.83 -14.58 0.33
CA VAL A 88 -23.16 -13.54 -0.45
C VAL A 88 -21.77 -14.00 -0.86
N VAL A 89 -21.53 -14.01 -2.17
CA VAL A 89 -20.23 -14.38 -2.73
C VAL A 89 -19.29 -13.16 -2.68
N PRO A 90 -18.09 -13.29 -2.10
CA PRO A 90 -17.13 -12.19 -2.03
C PRO A 90 -16.75 -11.68 -3.41
N LEU A 91 -16.73 -10.35 -3.55
CA LEU A 91 -16.18 -9.72 -4.74
C LEU A 91 -14.63 -9.83 -4.77
N PRO A 92 -14.02 -9.91 -5.95
CA PRO A 92 -12.57 -9.78 -6.07
C PRO A 92 -12.08 -8.52 -5.36
N GLY A 93 -11.02 -8.63 -4.54
CA GLY A 93 -10.49 -7.51 -3.75
C GLY A 93 -11.15 -7.33 -2.38
N ALA A 94 -12.22 -8.05 -2.04
CA ALA A 94 -12.85 -7.95 -0.70
C ALA A 94 -11.85 -8.24 0.43
N ALA A 95 -10.92 -9.17 0.23
CA ALA A 95 -9.87 -9.49 1.18
C ALA A 95 -8.91 -8.30 1.41
N ASP A 96 -8.59 -7.55 0.36
CA ASP A 96 -7.73 -6.36 0.47
C ASP A 96 -8.44 -5.23 1.22
N VAL A 97 -9.72 -5.03 0.94
CA VAL A 97 -10.56 -4.05 1.66
C VAL A 97 -10.68 -4.41 3.14
N ALA A 98 -10.89 -5.69 3.47
CA ALA A 98 -11.00 -6.16 4.85
C ALA A 98 -9.68 -5.95 5.62
N LEU A 99 -8.55 -6.30 5.01
CA LEU A 99 -7.22 -6.10 5.61
C LEU A 99 -6.90 -4.60 5.76
N PHE A 100 -7.19 -3.80 4.75
CA PHE A 100 -7.02 -2.34 4.81
C PHE A 100 -7.85 -1.71 5.95
N ALA A 101 -9.11 -2.14 6.08
CA ALA A 101 -9.97 -1.70 7.18
C ALA A 101 -9.45 -2.15 8.56
N ALA A 102 -8.88 -3.35 8.67
CA ALA A 102 -8.26 -3.84 9.90
C ALA A 102 -7.03 -3.02 10.27
N ILE A 103 -6.16 -2.67 9.30
CA ILE A 103 -5.01 -1.78 9.51
C ILE A 103 -5.47 -0.43 10.07
N GLY A 104 -6.52 0.15 9.49
CA GLY A 104 -7.06 1.44 9.94
C GLY A 104 -7.64 1.41 11.36
N ARG A 105 -8.15 0.26 11.81
CA ARG A 105 -8.76 0.07 13.15
C ARG A 105 -7.79 -0.42 14.21
N ALA A 106 -6.62 -0.94 13.83
CA ALA A 106 -5.67 -1.50 14.79
C ALA A 106 -5.20 -0.44 15.80
N GLU A 107 -5.11 -0.81 17.06
CA GLU A 107 -4.68 0.06 18.17
C GLU A 107 -3.45 -0.56 18.85
N GLY A 108 -2.33 0.14 18.85
CA GLY A 108 -1.07 -0.32 19.43
C GLY A 108 0.06 0.65 19.11
N ASP A 109 1.24 0.38 19.61
CA ASP A 109 2.43 1.18 19.33
C ASP A 109 3.04 0.78 17.96
N LEU A 110 2.84 -0.51 17.62
CA LEU A 110 3.29 -1.10 16.36
C LEU A 110 2.18 -1.98 15.75
N VAL A 111 1.97 -1.86 14.45
CA VAL A 111 1.15 -2.78 13.66
C VAL A 111 2.06 -3.50 12.67
N VAL A 112 2.15 -4.80 12.81
CA VAL A 112 2.84 -5.69 11.87
C VAL A 112 1.78 -6.30 10.96
N VAL A 113 1.93 -6.12 9.66
CA VAL A 113 0.98 -6.60 8.66
C VAL A 113 1.66 -7.65 7.80
N ASP A 114 1.17 -8.87 7.84
CA ASP A 114 1.46 -9.88 6.82
C ASP A 114 0.56 -9.60 5.61
N ALA A 115 1.11 -8.88 4.65
CA ALA A 115 0.38 -8.56 3.42
C ALA A 115 0.32 -9.75 2.43
N GLY A 116 1.00 -10.84 2.76
CA GLY A 116 1.08 -12.03 1.91
C GLY A 116 2.00 -11.86 0.70
N PRO A 117 1.71 -12.52 -0.42
CA PRO A 117 2.53 -12.43 -1.62
C PRO A 117 2.53 -11.02 -2.21
N VAL A 118 3.55 -10.76 -3.04
CA VAL A 118 3.81 -9.43 -3.63
C VAL A 118 2.59 -8.80 -4.28
N ASP A 119 1.85 -9.54 -5.08
CA ASP A 119 0.69 -9.03 -5.82
C ASP A 119 -0.41 -8.55 -4.86
N ALA A 120 -0.63 -9.28 -3.76
CA ALA A 120 -1.59 -8.90 -2.72
C ALA A 120 -1.14 -7.64 -1.96
N ALA A 121 0.15 -7.53 -1.67
CA ALA A 121 0.71 -6.33 -1.03
C ALA A 121 0.61 -5.10 -1.94
N VAL A 122 0.89 -5.26 -3.23
CA VAL A 122 0.74 -4.20 -4.24
C VAL A 122 -0.72 -3.77 -4.37
N ALA A 123 -1.66 -4.72 -4.41
CA ALA A 123 -3.09 -4.42 -4.44
C ALA A 123 -3.54 -3.65 -3.18
N LEU A 124 -3.09 -4.09 -2.01
CA LEU A 124 -3.37 -3.44 -0.72
C LEU A 124 -2.87 -2.00 -0.67
N VAL A 125 -1.62 -1.76 -1.08
CA VAL A 125 -1.00 -0.43 -1.09
C VAL A 125 -1.66 0.49 -2.11
N GLY A 126 -2.10 -0.04 -3.25
CA GLY A 126 -2.80 0.71 -4.30
C GLY A 126 -4.27 1.00 -3.99
N LEU A 127 -4.87 0.25 -3.07
CA LEU A 127 -6.30 0.29 -2.78
C LEU A 127 -6.83 1.69 -2.40
N PRO A 128 -6.19 2.46 -1.50
CA PRO A 128 -6.70 3.78 -1.12
C PRO A 128 -6.78 4.74 -2.30
N ALA A 129 -5.74 4.76 -3.14
CA ALA A 129 -5.71 5.63 -4.33
C ALA A 129 -6.78 5.22 -5.34
N THR A 130 -7.00 3.91 -5.51
CA THR A 130 -8.04 3.36 -6.38
C THR A 130 -9.43 3.72 -5.89
N LEU A 131 -9.70 3.55 -4.59
CA LEU A 131 -11.00 3.89 -3.99
C LEU A 131 -11.28 5.40 -4.09
N ARG A 132 -10.29 6.27 -3.83
CA ARG A 132 -10.44 7.73 -4.00
C ARG A 132 -10.79 8.10 -5.43
N TRP A 133 -10.05 7.53 -6.38
CA TRP A 133 -10.29 7.79 -7.81
C TRP A 133 -11.70 7.39 -8.23
N TRP A 134 -12.15 6.16 -7.89
CA TRP A 134 -13.50 5.71 -8.21
C TRP A 134 -14.58 6.54 -7.51
N LEU A 135 -14.37 6.92 -6.26
CA LEU A 135 -15.28 7.79 -5.53
C LEU A 135 -15.43 9.16 -6.23
N ASP A 136 -14.32 9.74 -6.70
CA ASP A 136 -14.33 11.01 -7.42
C ASP A 136 -14.99 10.91 -8.80
N GLN A 137 -14.85 9.76 -9.51
CA GLN A 137 -15.49 9.53 -10.80
C GLN A 137 -16.99 9.28 -10.67
N LEU A 138 -17.40 8.44 -9.73
CA LEU A 138 -18.80 8.06 -9.53
C LEU A 138 -19.60 9.14 -8.80
N MET A 139 -18.95 9.86 -7.89
CA MET A 139 -19.55 10.86 -7.01
C MET A 139 -18.66 12.11 -6.92
N PRO A 140 -18.63 12.93 -7.98
CA PRO A 140 -17.85 14.19 -7.97
C PRO A 140 -18.18 15.07 -6.76
N PRO A 141 -17.27 15.94 -6.31
CA PRO A 141 -17.45 16.76 -5.09
C PRO A 141 -18.76 17.54 -5.06
N GLY A 142 -19.23 18.06 -6.21
CA GLY A 142 -20.52 18.76 -6.30
C GLY A 142 -21.70 17.85 -6.02
N MET A 143 -21.70 16.61 -6.52
CA MET A 143 -22.75 15.62 -6.23
C MET A 143 -22.70 15.16 -4.77
N ARG A 144 -21.51 15.02 -4.18
CA ARG A 144 -21.36 14.69 -2.75
C ARG A 144 -21.94 15.79 -1.85
N ALA A 145 -21.72 17.06 -2.20
CA ALA A 145 -22.30 18.19 -1.48
C ALA A 145 -23.84 18.20 -1.56
N LEU A 146 -24.41 17.98 -2.76
CA LEU A 146 -25.88 17.84 -2.92
C LEU A 146 -26.42 16.63 -2.16
N GLY A 147 -25.68 15.51 -2.17
CA GLY A 147 -26.00 14.31 -1.41
C GLY A 147 -26.04 14.56 0.10
N ALA A 148 -25.10 15.33 0.65
CA ALA A 148 -25.10 15.71 2.06
C ALA A 148 -26.33 16.56 2.44
N VAL A 149 -26.68 17.53 1.60
CA VAL A 149 -27.92 18.35 1.79
C VAL A 149 -29.15 17.45 1.74
N ARG A 150 -29.23 16.54 0.79
CA ARG A 150 -30.33 15.58 0.67
C ARG A 150 -30.42 14.67 1.90
N THR A 151 -29.30 14.12 2.37
CA THR A 151 -29.23 13.28 3.57
C THR A 151 -29.73 14.04 4.79
N ALA A 152 -29.36 15.30 4.95
CA ALA A 152 -29.86 16.17 6.02
C ALA A 152 -31.36 16.42 5.90
N ALA A 153 -31.90 16.64 4.69
CA ALA A 153 -33.33 16.82 4.45
C ALA A 153 -34.13 15.55 4.78
N VAL A 154 -33.60 14.37 4.45
CA VAL A 154 -34.21 13.08 4.83
C VAL A 154 -34.20 12.90 6.35
N ALA A 155 -33.09 13.22 7.01
CA ALA A 155 -32.98 13.13 8.47
C ALA A 155 -33.94 14.10 9.19
N ALA A 156 -34.17 15.27 8.61
CA ALA A 156 -35.13 16.26 9.11
C ALA A 156 -36.62 15.94 8.75
N GLY A 157 -36.88 14.85 8.04
CA GLY A 157 -38.21 14.50 7.60
C GLY A 157 -38.77 15.34 6.44
N ALA A 158 -37.93 16.21 5.85
CA ALA A 158 -38.31 17.09 4.74
C ALA A 158 -38.29 16.38 3.37
N ALA A 159 -37.70 15.20 3.29
CA ALA A 159 -37.69 14.37 2.08
C ALA A 159 -37.85 12.89 2.42
N ARG A 160 -38.42 12.11 1.47
CA ARG A 160 -38.52 10.65 1.60
C ARG A 160 -37.22 9.98 1.11
N ARG A 161 -36.81 8.91 1.80
CA ARG A 161 -35.74 8.04 1.33
C ARG A 161 -36.09 7.41 -0.02
N GLY A 162 -35.10 7.37 -0.93
CA GLY A 162 -35.23 6.74 -2.23
C GLY A 162 -33.96 5.93 -2.59
N PRO A 163 -33.93 5.23 -3.73
CA PRO A 163 -32.80 4.39 -4.15
C PRO A 163 -31.46 5.13 -4.21
N VAL A 164 -31.47 6.42 -4.56
CA VAL A 164 -30.28 7.26 -4.58
C VAL A 164 -29.67 7.46 -3.19
N ASP A 165 -30.50 7.48 -2.14
CA ASP A 165 -30.05 7.66 -0.77
C ASP A 165 -29.28 6.44 -0.26
N VAL A 166 -29.55 5.25 -0.79
CA VAL A 166 -28.79 4.02 -0.50
C VAL A 166 -27.39 4.14 -1.05
N ALA A 167 -27.22 4.58 -2.31
CA ALA A 167 -25.89 4.80 -2.89
C ALA A 167 -25.15 5.92 -2.16
N LEU A 168 -25.83 7.02 -1.80
CA LEU A 168 -25.26 8.11 -1.03
C LEU A 168 -24.82 7.69 0.38
N SER A 169 -25.51 6.73 1.00
CA SER A 169 -25.14 6.24 2.35
C SER A 169 -23.83 5.46 2.39
N ALA A 170 -23.34 4.94 1.25
CA ALA A 170 -22.05 4.26 1.17
C ALA A 170 -20.87 5.24 1.18
N VAL A 171 -21.07 6.49 0.75
CA VAL A 171 -19.99 7.50 0.65
C VAL A 171 -19.33 7.78 2.00
N PRO A 172 -20.05 8.06 3.08
CA PRO A 172 -19.44 8.30 4.39
C PRO A 172 -18.62 7.10 4.91
N ALA A 173 -19.06 5.87 4.58
CA ALA A 173 -18.34 4.66 4.98
C ALA A 173 -16.99 4.54 4.23
N VAL A 174 -16.96 4.84 2.94
CA VAL A 174 -15.72 4.88 2.16
C VAL A 174 -14.82 6.03 2.62
N ASP A 175 -15.37 7.21 2.84
CA ASP A 175 -14.62 8.36 3.36
C ASP A 175 -14.01 8.07 4.75
N ALA A 176 -14.78 7.43 5.65
CA ALA A 176 -14.30 7.03 6.97
C ALA A 176 -13.20 5.96 6.89
N LEU A 177 -13.30 5.04 5.93
CA LEU A 177 -12.27 4.04 5.66
C LEU A 177 -10.99 4.72 5.16
N LEU A 178 -11.11 5.64 4.21
CA LEU A 178 -9.98 6.39 3.64
C LEU A 178 -9.36 7.39 4.62
N ALA A 179 -10.13 7.94 5.55
CA ALA A 179 -9.63 8.82 6.61
C ALA A 179 -8.69 8.09 7.60
N ARG A 180 -8.79 6.76 7.67
CA ARG A 180 -7.93 5.90 8.50
C ARG A 180 -6.78 5.26 7.71
N ASP A 181 -6.49 5.78 6.52
CA ASP A 181 -5.41 5.28 5.67
C ASP A 181 -4.04 5.55 6.31
N ARG A 182 -3.47 4.52 6.92
CA ARG A 182 -2.13 4.57 7.53
C ARG A 182 -1.03 4.31 6.52
N LEU A 183 -1.34 3.63 5.42
CA LEU A 183 -0.37 3.33 4.38
C LEU A 183 0.03 4.57 3.59
N ALA A 184 -0.78 5.64 3.64
CA ALA A 184 -0.47 6.92 3.04
C ALA A 184 0.54 7.76 3.85
N ASP A 185 0.86 7.37 5.09
CA ASP A 185 1.89 8.03 5.91
C ASP A 185 3.27 7.40 5.65
N PRO A 186 4.12 8.01 4.82
CA PRO A 186 5.43 7.47 4.49
C PRO A 186 6.42 7.52 5.66
N ALA A 187 6.16 8.33 6.68
CA ALA A 187 6.99 8.40 7.89
C ALA A 187 6.62 7.29 8.89
N GLY A 188 5.33 6.93 8.94
CA GLY A 188 4.81 5.90 9.84
C GLY A 188 4.79 4.49 9.26
N THR A 189 5.01 4.33 7.94
CA THR A 189 4.91 3.02 7.27
C THR A 189 6.26 2.59 6.69
N SER A 190 6.72 1.40 7.08
CA SER A 190 7.91 0.75 6.53
C SER A 190 7.52 -0.54 5.83
N VAL A 191 8.08 -0.79 4.66
CA VAL A 191 7.90 -2.05 3.94
C VAL A 191 9.11 -2.94 4.16
N VAL A 192 8.88 -4.16 4.58
CA VAL A 192 9.89 -5.21 4.76
C VAL A 192 9.67 -6.24 3.67
N LEU A 193 10.67 -6.38 2.81
CA LEU A 193 10.66 -7.39 1.77
C LEU A 193 11.29 -8.68 2.30
N VAL A 194 10.68 -9.81 2.01
CA VAL A 194 11.19 -11.12 2.40
C VAL A 194 11.52 -11.92 1.15
N ALA A 195 12.73 -12.45 1.06
CA ALA A 195 13.11 -13.21 -0.12
C ALA A 195 14.17 -14.29 0.18
N PRO A 196 14.12 -15.45 -0.48
CA PRO A 196 15.25 -16.37 -0.53
C PRO A 196 16.38 -15.73 -1.36
N PRO A 197 17.66 -16.02 -1.05
CA PRO A 197 18.78 -15.47 -1.79
C PRO A 197 18.96 -16.21 -3.14
N ARG A 198 18.16 -15.80 -4.13
CA ARG A 198 18.15 -16.28 -5.51
C ARG A 198 18.18 -15.11 -6.47
N ALA A 199 18.78 -15.29 -7.63
CA ALA A 199 18.83 -14.26 -8.67
C ALA A 199 17.44 -13.80 -9.11
N SER A 200 16.47 -14.71 -9.22
CA SER A 200 15.07 -14.40 -9.54
C SER A 200 14.39 -13.53 -8.50
N SER A 201 14.73 -13.69 -7.21
CA SER A 201 14.18 -12.87 -6.13
C SER A 201 14.61 -11.41 -6.25
N ALA A 202 15.90 -11.15 -6.54
CA ALA A 202 16.40 -9.80 -6.71
C ALA A 202 15.71 -9.07 -7.87
N ALA A 203 15.52 -9.75 -9.01
CA ALA A 203 14.81 -9.19 -10.17
C ALA A 203 13.35 -8.88 -9.83
N ALA A 204 12.63 -9.80 -9.18
CA ALA A 204 11.25 -9.61 -8.77
C ALA A 204 11.12 -8.43 -7.78
N LEU A 205 12.00 -8.34 -6.78
CA LEU A 205 11.93 -7.29 -5.77
C LEU A 205 12.30 -5.90 -6.30
N ARG A 206 13.10 -5.77 -7.37
CA ARG A 206 13.30 -4.49 -8.05
C ARG A 206 11.98 -3.98 -8.65
N SER A 207 11.20 -4.85 -9.31
CA SER A 207 9.88 -4.50 -9.83
C SER A 207 8.93 -4.07 -8.70
N VAL A 208 8.97 -4.76 -7.56
CA VAL A 208 8.21 -4.37 -6.36
C VAL A 208 8.62 -3.00 -5.86
N ALA A 209 9.91 -2.73 -5.76
CA ALA A 209 10.44 -1.42 -5.32
C ALA A 209 9.96 -0.28 -6.24
N THR A 210 9.87 -0.52 -7.56
CA THR A 210 9.31 0.44 -8.51
C THR A 210 7.85 0.76 -8.18
N VAL A 211 7.03 -0.26 -7.94
CA VAL A 211 5.61 -0.07 -7.62
C VAL A 211 5.42 0.57 -6.25
N LEU A 212 6.23 0.20 -5.25
CA LEU A 212 6.22 0.88 -3.94
C LEU A 212 6.56 2.36 -4.10
N GLY A 213 7.58 2.70 -4.89
CA GLY A 213 7.94 4.08 -5.23
C GLY A 213 6.79 4.84 -5.90
N LEU A 214 6.04 4.19 -6.82
CA LEU A 214 4.84 4.77 -7.40
C LEU A 214 3.85 5.21 -6.32
N HIS A 215 3.76 4.49 -5.19
CA HIS A 215 2.89 4.80 -4.05
C HIS A 215 3.55 5.65 -2.95
N GLY A 216 4.78 6.13 -3.16
CA GLY A 216 5.51 6.93 -2.19
C GLY A 216 6.14 6.10 -1.06
N LEU A 217 6.07 4.78 -1.13
CA LEU A 217 6.65 3.87 -0.16
C LEU A 217 8.05 3.43 -0.59
N ARG A 218 8.86 3.04 0.41
CA ARG A 218 10.21 2.54 0.22
C ARG A 218 10.40 1.26 1.03
N ALA A 219 11.14 0.30 0.48
CA ALA A 219 11.59 -0.84 1.26
C ALA A 219 12.58 -0.38 2.32
N GLY A 220 12.26 -0.65 3.59
CA GLY A 220 13.14 -0.34 4.74
C GLY A 220 14.21 -1.40 4.97
N ALA A 221 13.90 -2.65 4.62
CA ALA A 221 14.84 -3.77 4.68
C ALA A 221 14.43 -4.90 3.75
N VAL A 222 15.39 -5.76 3.42
CA VAL A 222 15.17 -7.09 2.86
C VAL A 222 15.60 -8.12 3.90
N LEU A 223 14.68 -8.98 4.33
CA LEU A 223 15.00 -10.15 5.13
C LEU A 223 15.23 -11.34 4.20
N SER A 224 16.42 -11.89 4.22
CA SER A 224 16.78 -13.00 3.34
C SER A 224 17.16 -14.23 4.13
N ARG A 225 16.42 -15.34 3.91
CA ARG A 225 16.70 -16.63 4.54
C ARG A 225 17.92 -17.27 3.88
N VAL A 226 18.99 -17.40 4.63
CA VAL A 226 20.25 -17.94 4.16
C VAL A 226 20.44 -19.39 4.61
N LEU A 227 20.83 -20.24 3.66
CA LEU A 227 21.17 -21.62 3.96
C LEU A 227 22.52 -21.67 4.69
N PRO A 228 22.64 -22.50 5.73
CA PRO A 228 23.92 -22.76 6.41
C PRO A 228 24.77 -23.73 5.58
N LEU A 229 25.27 -23.26 4.45
CA LEU A 229 26.04 -24.07 3.51
C LEU A 229 27.45 -24.32 4.06
N GLY A 230 27.85 -25.58 4.12
CA GLY A 230 29.18 -26.02 4.50
C GLY A 230 29.58 -27.24 3.69
N GLY A 231 30.85 -27.30 3.25
CA GLY A 231 31.37 -28.36 2.40
C GLY A 231 31.98 -27.85 1.11
N ASP A 232 32.70 -28.71 0.41
CA ASP A 232 33.51 -28.37 -0.76
C ASP A 232 32.98 -29.03 -2.03
N ASP A 233 31.83 -29.73 -1.95
CA ASP A 233 31.21 -30.32 -3.12
C ASP A 233 30.73 -29.28 -4.12
N GLU A 234 30.60 -29.68 -5.37
CA GLU A 234 30.27 -28.79 -6.48
C GLU A 234 28.91 -28.05 -6.28
N TRP A 235 27.92 -28.75 -5.74
CA TRP A 235 26.59 -28.18 -5.50
C TRP A 235 26.67 -27.07 -4.44
N THR A 236 27.33 -27.36 -3.31
CA THR A 236 27.50 -26.42 -2.19
C THR A 236 28.26 -25.17 -2.66
N THR A 237 29.38 -25.35 -3.41
CA THR A 237 30.16 -24.25 -3.96
C THR A 237 29.34 -23.36 -4.88
N ARG A 238 28.60 -23.95 -5.85
CA ARG A 238 27.72 -23.17 -6.74
C ARG A 238 26.59 -22.47 -6.00
N ARG A 239 25.99 -23.17 -5.01
CA ARG A 239 24.87 -22.61 -4.24
C ARG A 239 25.31 -21.46 -3.35
N THR A 240 26.49 -21.52 -2.76
CA THR A 240 27.10 -20.43 -1.99
C THR A 240 27.36 -19.23 -2.88
N ALA A 241 27.96 -19.42 -4.04
CA ALA A 241 28.21 -18.34 -4.99
C ALA A 241 26.93 -17.66 -5.46
N GLU A 242 25.87 -18.43 -5.77
CA GLU A 242 24.54 -17.88 -6.12
C GLU A 242 23.93 -17.08 -4.95
N GLN A 243 24.03 -17.61 -3.72
CA GLN A 243 23.51 -16.98 -2.52
C GLN A 243 24.20 -15.62 -2.28
N ASP A 244 25.53 -15.57 -2.34
CA ASP A 244 26.28 -14.34 -2.12
C ASP A 244 26.05 -13.31 -3.23
N ALA A 245 25.98 -13.73 -4.47
CA ALA A 245 25.61 -12.84 -5.58
C ALA A 245 24.20 -12.27 -5.44
N ALA A 246 23.22 -13.11 -5.05
CA ALA A 246 21.86 -12.67 -4.82
C ALA A 246 21.75 -11.69 -3.62
N LEU A 247 22.44 -11.97 -2.51
CA LEU A 247 22.47 -11.07 -1.35
C LEU A 247 23.06 -9.71 -1.73
N THR A 248 24.12 -9.69 -2.53
CA THR A 248 24.71 -8.45 -3.05
C THR A 248 23.70 -7.67 -3.89
N ALA A 249 23.00 -8.34 -4.82
CA ALA A 249 21.98 -7.70 -5.64
C ALA A 249 20.79 -7.16 -4.83
N LEU A 250 20.41 -7.83 -3.74
CA LEU A 250 19.35 -7.39 -2.84
C LEU A 250 19.72 -6.11 -2.06
N THR A 251 21.02 -5.87 -1.77
CA THR A 251 21.47 -4.65 -1.08
C THR A 251 21.25 -3.37 -1.87
N GLU A 252 21.11 -3.47 -3.20
CA GLU A 252 20.76 -2.32 -4.04
C GLU A 252 19.32 -1.83 -3.79
N ILE A 253 18.43 -2.72 -3.30
CA ILE A 253 17.02 -2.43 -3.05
C ILE A 253 16.83 -1.80 -1.67
N ALA A 254 17.38 -2.45 -0.64
CA ALA A 254 17.35 -1.99 0.75
C ALA A 254 18.41 -2.75 1.58
N PRO A 255 18.72 -2.28 2.80
CA PRO A 255 19.61 -3.02 3.72
C PRO A 255 19.16 -4.47 3.88
N VAL A 256 20.07 -5.42 3.69
CA VAL A 256 19.78 -6.86 3.78
C VAL A 256 20.11 -7.35 5.18
N ARG A 257 19.15 -8.04 5.79
CA ARG A 257 19.35 -8.86 6.99
C ARG A 257 19.32 -10.32 6.62
N ARG A 258 20.33 -11.03 7.02
CA ARG A 258 20.41 -12.48 6.88
C ARG A 258 19.66 -13.15 8.03
N VAL A 259 18.70 -13.97 7.70
CA VAL A 259 17.97 -14.81 8.67
C VAL A 259 18.37 -16.26 8.41
N PRO A 260 18.83 -17.02 9.40
CA PRO A 260 19.22 -18.40 9.16
C PRO A 260 18.01 -19.25 8.73
N GLU A 261 18.20 -20.08 7.73
CA GLU A 261 17.25 -21.14 7.41
C GLU A 261 17.31 -22.16 8.54
N LEU A 262 16.17 -22.46 9.14
CA LEU A 262 16.07 -23.46 10.19
C LEU A 262 15.82 -24.84 9.57
N ALA A 263 16.31 -25.90 10.24
CA ALA A 263 16.04 -27.28 9.80
C ALA A 263 14.55 -27.63 9.93
N GLU A 264 13.86 -27.05 10.91
CA GLU A 264 12.44 -27.24 11.16
C GLU A 264 11.75 -25.86 11.27
N ALA A 265 10.50 -25.78 10.86
CA ALA A 265 9.70 -24.57 11.02
C ALA A 265 9.51 -24.26 12.52
N PRO A 266 9.49 -23.00 12.94
CA PRO A 266 9.17 -22.63 14.31
C PRO A 266 7.79 -23.18 14.73
N ALA A 267 7.76 -24.00 15.75
CA ALA A 267 6.51 -24.58 16.27
C ALA A 267 5.88 -23.70 17.38
N ASP A 268 6.70 -22.91 18.07
CA ASP A 268 6.32 -22.10 19.21
C ASP A 268 6.84 -20.64 19.11
N VAL A 269 6.41 -19.83 20.05
CA VAL A 269 6.77 -18.40 20.12
C VAL A 269 8.28 -18.19 20.36
N ASP A 270 8.94 -19.08 21.09
CA ASP A 270 10.38 -19.01 21.33
C ASP A 270 11.18 -19.32 20.06
N GLY A 271 10.67 -20.23 19.23
CA GLY A 271 11.20 -20.49 17.90
C GLY A 271 11.12 -19.26 17.00
N LEU A 272 10.00 -18.53 17.04
CA LEU A 272 9.85 -17.26 16.31
C LEU A 272 10.82 -16.20 16.85
N ALA A 273 10.95 -16.06 18.16
CA ALA A 273 11.81 -15.06 18.78
C ALA A 273 13.28 -15.21 18.36
N ARG A 274 13.73 -16.44 18.10
CA ARG A 274 15.12 -16.71 17.64
C ARG A 274 15.40 -16.26 16.23
N LEU A 275 14.37 -16.00 15.40
CA LEU A 275 14.57 -15.59 14.01
C LEU A 275 14.79 -14.08 13.84
N MET A 276 14.43 -13.29 14.84
CA MET A 276 14.55 -11.83 14.78
C MET A 276 15.37 -11.33 15.95
N ASP A 277 16.47 -10.67 15.64
CA ASP A 277 17.33 -10.00 16.61
C ASP A 277 17.49 -8.52 16.27
N GLY A 278 17.86 -7.73 17.26
CA GLY A 278 18.16 -6.31 17.11
C GLY A 278 16.95 -5.43 16.73
N ALA A 279 17.20 -4.20 16.30
CA ALA A 279 16.16 -3.22 16.02
C ALA A 279 15.34 -3.59 14.81
N LEU A 280 14.01 -3.42 14.89
CA LEU A 280 13.13 -3.56 13.73
C LEU A 280 13.47 -2.54 12.64
N PRO A 281 13.25 -2.87 11.36
CA PRO A 281 13.52 -1.94 10.26
C PRO A 281 12.80 -0.61 10.46
N GLU A 282 13.54 0.48 10.35
CA GLU A 282 13.02 1.83 10.33
C GLU A 282 13.16 2.36 8.91
N GLY A 283 12.08 2.35 8.16
CA GLY A 283 12.05 2.94 6.84
C GLY A 283 11.25 4.22 6.87
N THR A 284 11.74 5.23 6.19
CA THR A 284 10.93 6.37 5.78
C THR A 284 10.59 6.19 4.31
N GLY A 285 9.33 6.40 3.95
CA GLY A 285 8.93 6.46 2.55
C GLY A 285 9.57 7.65 1.82
N PHE A 286 9.24 7.82 0.57
CA PHE A 286 9.65 9.00 -0.18
C PHE A 286 8.84 10.22 0.27
N PRO A 287 9.44 11.42 0.26
CA PRO A 287 8.69 12.63 0.52
C PRO A 287 7.55 12.79 -0.48
N ALA A 288 6.45 13.40 -0.05
CA ALA A 288 5.33 13.67 -0.93
C ALA A 288 5.79 14.51 -2.13
N PRO A 289 5.45 14.11 -3.37
CA PRO A 289 5.84 14.86 -4.54
C PRO A 289 5.14 16.22 -4.56
N GLY A 290 5.91 17.27 -4.76
CA GLY A 290 5.43 18.66 -4.85
C GLY A 290 5.94 19.36 -6.11
N PRO A 291 5.32 20.50 -6.47
CA PRO A 291 5.79 21.32 -7.57
C PRO A 291 7.13 21.97 -7.25
N GLU A 292 8.11 21.78 -8.10
CA GLU A 292 9.42 22.42 -8.03
C GLU A 292 9.60 23.39 -9.18
N ARG A 293 10.12 24.59 -8.93
CA ARG A 293 10.42 25.57 -9.99
C ARG A 293 11.80 25.29 -10.59
N HIS A 294 11.88 25.26 -11.92
CA HIS A 294 13.12 25.06 -12.63
C HIS A 294 13.10 25.77 -13.99
N GLU A 295 14.03 26.70 -14.21
CA GLU A 295 14.21 27.43 -15.46
C GLU A 295 12.90 28.04 -16.03
N GLY A 296 12.11 28.71 -15.18
CA GLY A 296 10.86 29.34 -15.59
C GLY A 296 9.67 28.39 -15.85
N ALA A 297 9.86 27.10 -15.64
CA ALA A 297 8.83 26.08 -15.73
C ALA A 297 8.65 25.37 -14.38
N TRP A 298 7.63 24.51 -14.28
CA TRP A 298 7.39 23.70 -13.10
C TRP A 298 7.74 22.25 -13.40
N ARG A 299 8.20 21.54 -12.39
CA ARG A 299 8.50 20.11 -12.43
C ARG A 299 7.83 19.39 -11.28
N LEU A 300 7.47 18.14 -11.53
CA LEU A 300 7.04 17.18 -10.52
C LEU A 300 7.96 15.96 -10.62
N SER A 301 8.65 15.64 -9.53
CA SER A 301 9.56 14.50 -9.46
C SER A 301 8.91 13.36 -8.67
N LEU A 302 8.85 12.17 -9.28
CA LEU A 302 8.24 10.97 -8.70
C LEU A 302 9.28 9.85 -8.63
N PRO A 303 9.61 9.33 -7.44
CA PRO A 303 10.55 8.24 -7.31
C PRO A 303 9.96 6.96 -7.91
N LEU A 304 10.70 6.34 -8.81
CA LEU A 304 10.37 5.07 -9.43
C LEU A 304 11.62 4.18 -9.47
N PRO A 305 12.14 3.74 -8.30
CA PRO A 305 13.36 2.93 -8.24
C PRO A 305 13.33 1.80 -9.24
N PHE A 306 14.42 1.58 -9.96
CA PHE A 306 14.61 0.54 -10.98
C PHE A 306 13.66 0.60 -12.19
N ALA A 307 12.86 1.66 -12.36
CA ALA A 307 12.06 1.81 -13.58
C ALA A 307 12.97 1.91 -14.80
N GLU A 308 12.58 1.24 -15.88
CA GLU A 308 13.31 1.22 -17.15
C GLU A 308 12.68 2.19 -18.15
N ARG A 309 13.48 2.61 -19.13
CA ARG A 309 12.98 3.47 -20.22
C ARG A 309 11.90 2.74 -21.01
N GLY A 310 10.79 3.43 -21.27
CA GLY A 310 9.64 2.87 -21.97
C GLY A 310 8.70 2.02 -21.10
N SER A 311 9.04 1.74 -19.83
CA SER A 311 8.17 0.98 -18.93
C SER A 311 7.11 1.84 -18.24
N VAL A 312 7.22 3.17 -18.33
CA VAL A 312 6.31 4.12 -17.68
C VAL A 312 5.42 4.77 -18.70
N GLN A 313 4.11 4.69 -18.49
CA GLN A 313 3.11 5.42 -19.26
C GLN A 313 2.56 6.56 -18.42
N LEU A 314 2.40 7.72 -19.04
CA LEU A 314 1.92 8.94 -18.42
C LEU A 314 0.72 9.47 -19.21
N THR A 315 -0.39 9.71 -18.53
CA THR A 315 -1.59 10.33 -19.11
C THR A 315 -2.11 11.40 -18.16
N ARG A 316 -2.45 12.58 -18.67
CA ARG A 316 -3.19 13.57 -17.89
C ARG A 316 -4.69 13.38 -18.10
N TRP A 317 -5.45 13.36 -17.03
CA TRP A 317 -6.91 13.35 -17.05
C TRP A 317 -7.43 14.43 -16.10
N VAL A 318 -7.92 15.53 -16.70
CA VAL A 318 -8.41 16.72 -15.95
C VAL A 318 -7.34 17.21 -14.95
N ASP A 319 -7.58 17.01 -13.67
CA ASP A 319 -6.72 17.43 -12.55
C ASP A 319 -5.78 16.33 -12.07
N ASP A 320 -5.78 15.18 -12.70
CA ASP A 320 -5.02 14.02 -12.28
C ASP A 320 -3.93 13.66 -13.28
N LEU A 321 -2.82 13.17 -12.74
CA LEU A 321 -1.75 12.54 -13.49
C LEU A 321 -1.86 11.03 -13.31
N VAL A 322 -2.19 10.31 -14.36
CA VAL A 322 -2.34 8.86 -14.34
C VAL A 322 -1.06 8.21 -14.83
N LEU A 323 -0.45 7.43 -13.94
CA LEU A 323 0.80 6.71 -14.19
C LEU A 323 0.53 5.21 -14.27
N THR A 324 1.15 4.54 -15.23
CA THR A 324 1.17 3.08 -15.31
C THR A 324 2.60 2.61 -15.36
N VAL A 325 2.99 1.76 -14.43
CA VAL A 325 4.33 1.16 -14.36
C VAL A 325 4.23 -0.24 -13.73
N GLY A 326 4.97 -1.22 -14.29
CA GLY A 326 4.93 -2.60 -13.80
C GLY A 326 3.53 -3.23 -13.80
N GLY A 327 2.67 -2.86 -14.75
CA GLY A 327 1.27 -3.32 -14.80
C GLY A 327 0.33 -2.65 -13.79
N VAL A 328 0.84 -1.81 -12.90
CA VAL A 328 0.07 -1.09 -11.87
C VAL A 328 -0.24 0.32 -12.35
N ARG A 329 -1.46 0.76 -12.13
CA ARG A 329 -1.91 2.12 -12.46
C ARG A 329 -2.25 2.90 -11.21
N ARG A 330 -1.73 4.14 -11.11
CA ARG A 330 -2.06 5.08 -10.05
C ARG A 330 -2.49 6.41 -10.63
N SER A 331 -3.58 6.97 -10.12
CA SER A 331 -3.94 8.37 -10.32
C SER A 331 -3.36 9.20 -9.17
N LEU A 332 -2.65 10.26 -9.52
CA LEU A 332 -2.09 11.24 -8.62
C LEU A 332 -2.81 12.57 -8.82
N ARG A 333 -3.51 13.03 -7.82
CA ARG A 333 -4.14 14.35 -7.85
C ARG A 333 -3.07 15.43 -7.90
N LEU A 334 -3.12 16.29 -8.91
CA LEU A 334 -2.17 17.39 -9.07
C LEU A 334 -2.39 18.48 -8.00
N ASP A 335 -1.29 19.08 -7.56
CA ASP A 335 -1.31 20.29 -6.76
C ASP A 335 -2.13 21.39 -7.45
N PRO A 336 -2.84 22.27 -6.72
CA PRO A 336 -3.64 23.36 -7.30
C PRO A 336 -2.90 24.24 -8.31
N LEU A 337 -1.58 24.41 -8.13
CA LEU A 337 -0.74 25.13 -9.07
C LEU A 337 -0.58 24.37 -10.38
N LEU A 338 -0.23 23.07 -10.31
CA LEU A 338 -0.01 22.24 -11.48
C LEU A 338 -1.29 21.92 -12.28
N ARG A 339 -2.46 22.04 -11.66
CA ARG A 339 -3.74 21.91 -12.36
C ARG A 339 -3.94 23.01 -13.40
N ARG A 340 -3.34 24.18 -13.18
CA ARG A 340 -3.38 25.33 -14.09
C ARG A 340 -2.25 25.32 -15.11
N CYS A 341 -1.52 24.24 -15.23
CA CYS A 341 -0.41 24.08 -16.16
C CYS A 341 -0.69 23.00 -17.20
N GLU A 342 -0.13 23.13 -18.36
CA GLU A 342 -0.04 22.08 -19.37
C GLU A 342 1.14 21.16 -19.06
N VAL A 343 1.00 19.86 -19.30
CA VAL A 343 2.11 18.90 -19.25
C VAL A 343 2.93 19.04 -20.53
N THR A 344 4.20 19.36 -20.38
CA THR A 344 5.12 19.51 -21.52
C THR A 344 5.79 18.21 -21.92
N GLY A 345 5.83 17.23 -21.00
CA GLY A 345 6.41 15.90 -21.23
C GLY A 345 6.85 15.25 -19.96
N GLY A 346 7.31 14.01 -20.05
CA GLY A 346 7.89 13.24 -18.97
C GLY A 346 9.21 12.60 -19.42
N ARG A 347 10.21 12.57 -18.54
CA ARG A 347 11.46 11.84 -18.77
C ARG A 347 11.80 11.03 -17.53
N LEU A 348 12.43 9.90 -17.76
CA LEU A 348 12.91 9.04 -16.68
C LEU A 348 14.42 9.31 -16.51
N ASP A 349 14.79 9.90 -15.36
CA ASP A 349 16.17 10.11 -14.97
C ASP A 349 16.69 8.88 -14.23
N ASP A 350 17.99 8.59 -14.34
CA ASP A 350 18.68 7.47 -13.69
C ASP A 350 18.01 6.10 -13.93
N ALA A 351 17.43 5.89 -15.11
CA ALA A 351 16.67 4.69 -15.47
C ALA A 351 17.43 3.40 -15.14
N GLY A 352 16.71 2.41 -14.57
CA GLY A 352 17.24 1.10 -14.19
C GLY A 352 18.01 1.08 -12.86
N THR A 353 18.15 2.20 -12.17
CA THR A 353 18.86 2.30 -10.89
C THR A 353 17.91 2.53 -9.70
N ALA A 354 18.41 2.36 -8.49
CA ALA A 354 17.67 2.67 -7.27
C ALA A 354 17.30 4.18 -7.15
N ALA A 355 17.99 5.05 -7.87
CA ALA A 355 17.74 6.50 -7.90
C ALA A 355 16.76 6.92 -9.01
N ALA A 356 16.25 5.97 -9.81
CA ALA A 356 15.37 6.28 -10.93
C ALA A 356 14.15 7.07 -10.48
N ARG A 357 13.80 8.11 -11.28
CA ARG A 357 12.67 8.99 -11.02
C ARG A 357 12.05 9.50 -12.32
N LEU A 358 10.74 9.58 -12.33
CA LEU A 358 10.02 10.24 -13.40
C LEU A 358 9.96 11.74 -13.11
N VAL A 359 10.48 12.56 -14.01
CA VAL A 359 10.39 14.00 -13.97
C VAL A 359 9.38 14.45 -15.01
N VAL A 360 8.28 15.05 -14.55
CA VAL A 360 7.21 15.58 -15.42
C VAL A 360 7.33 17.09 -15.46
N GLY A 361 7.42 17.65 -16.67
CA GLY A 361 7.48 19.08 -16.91
C GLY A 361 6.10 19.69 -17.08
N PHE A 362 5.93 20.93 -16.57
CA PHE A 362 4.70 21.69 -16.65
C PHE A 362 4.99 23.13 -17.03
N ARG A 363 4.13 23.70 -17.85
CA ARG A 363 4.14 25.11 -18.24
C ARG A 363 2.80 25.76 -17.89
N PRO A 364 2.78 27.01 -17.38
CA PRO A 364 1.53 27.73 -17.15
C PRO A 364 0.62 27.73 -18.38
N ASP A 365 -0.65 27.38 -18.19
CA ASP A 365 -1.66 27.45 -19.25
C ASP A 365 -2.18 28.92 -19.30
N PRO A 366 -1.99 29.65 -20.40
CA PRO A 366 -2.42 31.04 -20.52
C PRO A 366 -3.92 31.27 -20.30
N GLN A 367 -4.75 30.23 -20.49
CA GLN A 367 -6.21 30.32 -20.29
C GLN A 367 -6.63 30.16 -18.83
N LEU A 368 -5.79 29.52 -18.02
CA LEU A 368 -6.09 29.19 -16.62
C LEU A 368 -5.32 30.04 -15.62
N TRP A 369 -4.24 30.71 -16.06
CA TRP A 369 -3.45 31.61 -15.23
C TRP A 369 -3.98 33.04 -15.29
N PRO A 370 -4.08 33.76 -14.13
CA PRO A 370 -4.33 35.20 -14.12
C PRO A 370 -3.26 35.95 -14.92
N ALA A 371 -3.68 36.90 -15.73
CA ALA A 371 -2.79 37.60 -16.67
C ALA A 371 -1.63 38.36 -15.99
N ASP A 372 -1.85 38.88 -14.78
CA ASP A 372 -0.86 39.54 -13.95
C ASP A 372 0.22 38.56 -13.44
N LEU A 373 -0.18 37.36 -13.00
CA LEU A 373 0.74 36.31 -12.58
C LEU A 373 1.54 35.74 -13.77
N LEU A 374 0.89 35.56 -14.92
CA LEU A 374 1.56 35.11 -16.13
C LEU A 374 2.62 36.13 -16.60
N SER A 375 2.30 37.43 -16.50
CA SER A 375 3.22 38.51 -16.83
C SER A 375 4.38 38.62 -15.84
N ALA A 376 4.17 38.30 -14.58
CA ALA A 376 5.22 38.25 -13.56
C ALA A 376 6.15 37.06 -13.79
N GLU A 377 5.58 35.91 -14.15
CA GLU A 377 6.33 34.67 -14.46
C GLU A 377 7.26 34.86 -15.65
N ASN A 378 6.77 35.47 -16.73
CA ASN A 378 7.55 35.76 -17.95
C ASN A 378 8.69 36.80 -17.74
N ARG A 379 8.62 37.62 -16.70
CA ARG A 379 9.71 38.58 -16.33
C ARG A 379 10.82 37.96 -15.50
N THR A 380 10.61 36.78 -14.94
CA THR A 380 11.55 36.10 -14.07
C THR A 380 12.31 34.99 -14.81
N THR A 381 12.01 34.82 -16.11
CA THR A 381 12.69 33.93 -17.07
C THR A 381 13.69 34.71 -17.88
#